data_0d69b77783f01dc060f7c3c08c301202
#
_entry.id   0d69b77783f01dc060f7c3c08c301202
#
_cell.length_a   1.000
_cell.length_b   1.000
_cell.length_c   1.000
_cell.angle_alpha   90.00
_cell.angle_beta   90.00
_cell.angle_gamma   90.00
#
_symmetry.space_group_name_H-M   'P 1'
#
loop_
_entity.id
_entity.type
_entity.pdbx_description
1 polymer ?
#
loop_
_entity_poly.entity_id
_entity_poly.type
_entity_poly.pdbx_seq_one_letter_code
_entity_poly.pdbx_strand_id
1 'polypeptide(L)'
;MKIKSIKKIILDSPKPFYDITVEKYANFSIGKSNIISHNSSLAGAISKLARPFGCAFSVLEGDGFFGSPVNPSPSAPRYTSVKINSKIKDFLFKNYDLNDKNEEGGHDWLHVEVPVGLLTHVVGIAVGYRSNILPRKLEDIIEYLNGSPKLLKPYFKDFSGKISKFRNEENIWLFESGFDVDDKKKTIHIYDLPPVMRYDSFITKLDSKLENSGCEYRIENRSQSKCDLIVSLRGMDDTRFKEIVEVISRLCKIIVTEDIIFIRDGGVMEFTSVKEYLDHFRGHLELVKLKRLMKDLSDYSKELQFLEAKLKFLNFMISKKRTNDEIISCLGEFENWISQRLQRIEIIRLSSDHIKQTEIDIKEIKEKIAQAKKSVKDQEKIHGEAVKKIQPLGKIRSFEPMSNLFATTQMEGIEVYQVPEENDEVISSEDSEENEI
;
A
#
# COMPACT_ATOMS: atom_id res chain seq x y z
N MET A 1 10.58 32.32 -8.24
CA MET A 1 11.89 31.67 -8.02
C MET A 1 12.56 31.54 -9.38
N LYS A 2 13.73 32.19 -9.63
CA LYS A 2 14.40 32.15 -10.94
C LYS A 2 15.42 31.00 -10.95
N ILE A 3 15.37 30.15 -11.97
CA ILE A 3 16.37 29.09 -12.18
C ILE A 3 17.70 29.77 -12.51
N LYS A 4 18.72 29.58 -11.66
CA LYS A 4 20.07 30.23 -11.85
C LYS A 4 20.96 29.44 -12.80
N SER A 5 20.81 28.15 -12.91
CA SER A 5 21.56 27.33 -13.89
C SER A 5 20.91 25.97 -14.10
N ILE A 6 21.05 25.40 -15.28
CA ILE A 6 20.73 24.02 -15.61
C ILE A 6 22.04 23.35 -15.99
N LYS A 7 22.38 22.24 -15.29
CA LYS A 7 23.56 21.43 -15.61
C LYS A 7 23.11 20.11 -16.22
N LYS A 8 23.52 19.85 -17.45
CA LYS A 8 23.32 18.57 -18.10
C LYS A 8 24.35 17.57 -17.56
N ILE A 9 23.89 16.48 -16.96
CA ILE A 9 24.74 15.38 -16.50
C ILE A 9 24.56 14.25 -17.50
N ILE A 10 25.65 13.84 -18.15
CA ILE A 10 25.68 12.66 -19.02
C ILE A 10 26.08 11.49 -18.13
N LEU A 11 25.25 10.47 -18.07
CA LEU A 11 25.51 9.23 -17.31
C LEU A 11 26.17 8.21 -18.24
N ASP A 12 27.21 7.54 -17.76
CA ASP A 12 27.98 6.53 -18.51
C ASP A 12 27.18 5.24 -18.77
N SER A 13 26.01 5.10 -18.16
CA SER A 13 25.07 4.02 -18.43
C SER A 13 23.63 4.50 -18.25
N PRO A 14 22.67 4.05 -19.06
CA PRO A 14 21.27 4.42 -18.89
C PRO A 14 20.75 3.86 -17.57
N LYS A 15 20.42 4.78 -16.65
CA LYS A 15 19.64 4.44 -15.44
C LYS A 15 18.19 4.77 -15.73
N PRO A 16 17.25 3.90 -15.35
CA PRO A 16 15.84 4.20 -15.49
C PRO A 16 15.51 5.38 -14.59
N PHE A 17 15.13 6.50 -15.18
CA PHE A 17 14.51 7.61 -14.49
C PHE A 17 13.00 7.43 -14.60
N TYR A 18 12.33 7.44 -13.46
CA TYR A 18 10.88 7.51 -13.44
C TYR A 18 10.52 8.99 -13.38
N ASP A 19 9.99 9.50 -14.48
CA ASP A 19 9.41 10.84 -14.50
C ASP A 19 7.93 10.71 -14.11
N ILE A 20 7.53 11.48 -13.11
CA ILE A 20 6.12 11.60 -12.77
C ILE A 20 5.67 12.89 -13.44
N THR A 21 5.06 12.77 -14.60
CA THR A 21 4.49 13.89 -15.32
C THR A 21 3.30 14.44 -14.54
N VAL A 22 3.42 15.66 -14.05
CA VAL A 22 2.32 16.36 -13.40
C VAL A 22 2.05 17.63 -14.19
N GLU A 23 0.87 17.73 -14.76
CA GLU A 23 0.43 18.95 -15.41
C GLU A 23 0.40 20.10 -14.40
N LYS A 24 1.08 21.14 -14.75
CA LYS A 24 1.00 22.53 -14.27
C LYS A 24 1.22 22.83 -12.77
N TYR A 25 2.03 22.35 -11.97
CA TYR A 25 2.41 22.78 -10.60
C TYR A 25 2.71 21.64 -9.59
N ALA A 26 3.25 20.57 -10.03
CA ALA A 26 3.63 19.50 -9.12
C ALA A 26 5.15 19.36 -8.97
N ASN A 27 5.64 19.42 -7.74
CA ASN A 27 7.07 19.36 -7.40
C ASN A 27 7.35 18.19 -6.47
N PHE A 28 8.40 17.40 -6.70
CA PHE A 28 8.82 16.27 -5.86
C PHE A 28 10.15 16.53 -5.17
N SER A 29 10.34 15.97 -3.97
CA SER A 29 11.66 15.80 -3.38
C SER A 29 12.08 14.35 -3.47
N ILE A 30 13.12 14.04 -4.23
CA ILE A 30 13.64 12.70 -4.42
C ILE A 30 15.07 12.61 -3.87
N GLY A 31 15.30 11.72 -2.89
CA GLY A 31 16.60 11.34 -2.38
C GLY A 31 17.28 12.39 -1.48
N LYS A 32 18.55 12.17 -1.16
CA LYS A 32 19.37 13.05 -0.28
C LYS A 32 19.60 14.47 -0.80
N SER A 33 19.10 14.83 -1.97
CA SER A 33 19.39 16.09 -2.67
C SER A 33 18.19 17.00 -2.87
N ASN A 34 17.26 17.09 -1.96
CA ASN A 34 16.21 18.14 -1.88
C ASN A 34 15.62 18.62 -3.23
N ILE A 35 15.37 17.74 -4.17
CA ILE A 35 14.59 18.08 -5.35
C ILE A 35 13.12 18.01 -4.93
N ILE A 36 12.44 19.15 -4.90
CA ILE A 36 11.04 19.23 -4.48
C ILE A 36 10.15 18.90 -5.68
N SER A 37 9.33 17.88 -5.53
CA SER A 37 8.29 17.53 -6.47
C SER A 37 6.92 17.64 -5.80
N HIS A 38 5.94 18.14 -6.49
CA HIS A 38 4.56 18.25 -6.01
C HIS A 38 3.64 17.22 -6.66
N ASN A 39 3.31 16.19 -5.90
CA ASN A 39 2.03 15.54 -6.06
C ASN A 39 1.40 15.43 -4.68
N SER A 40 0.48 16.33 -4.36
CA SER A 40 -0.21 16.35 -3.06
C SER A 40 -0.93 15.02 -2.77
N SER A 41 -1.43 14.34 -3.79
CA SER A 41 -2.08 13.03 -3.67
C SER A 41 -1.08 11.94 -3.30
N LEU A 42 0.09 11.89 -3.96
CA LEU A 42 1.14 10.92 -3.64
C LEU A 42 1.73 11.17 -2.25
N ALA A 43 2.05 12.41 -1.92
CA ALA A 43 2.53 12.77 -0.59
C ALA A 43 1.51 12.40 0.49
N GLY A 44 0.22 12.61 0.23
CA GLY A 44 -0.87 12.21 1.11
C GLY A 44 -0.96 10.69 1.28
N ALA A 45 -0.81 9.92 0.21
CA ALA A 45 -0.79 8.45 0.24
C ALA A 45 0.41 7.91 1.02
N ILE A 46 1.62 8.42 0.75
CA ILE A 46 2.85 8.08 1.48
C ILE A 46 2.68 8.38 2.97
N SER A 47 2.17 9.58 3.32
CA SER A 47 1.94 9.96 4.70
C SER A 47 0.94 9.04 5.40
N LYS A 48 -0.12 8.61 4.73
CA LYS A 48 -1.09 7.63 5.28
C LYS A 48 -0.45 6.29 5.56
N LEU A 49 0.40 5.78 4.66
CA LEU A 49 1.10 4.49 4.83
C LEU A 49 2.20 4.54 5.90
N ALA A 50 2.76 5.72 6.18
CA ALA A 50 3.80 5.94 7.18
C ALA A 50 3.27 6.34 8.56
N ARG A 51 1.96 6.61 8.68
CA ARG A 51 1.35 6.99 9.97
C ARG A 51 1.60 5.96 11.04
N PRO A 52 2.02 6.39 12.26
CA PRO A 52 2.16 5.49 13.40
C PRO A 52 0.82 5.16 14.07
N PHE A 53 -0.30 5.76 13.64
CA PHE A 53 -1.64 5.64 14.22
C PHE A 53 -2.71 5.40 13.15
N GLY A 54 -3.89 4.95 13.56
CA GLY A 54 -5.01 4.66 12.65
C GLY A 54 -4.75 3.47 11.71
N CYS A 55 -3.83 2.58 12.10
CA CYS A 55 -3.48 1.38 11.36
C CYS A 55 -3.22 0.21 12.32
N ALA A 56 -3.28 -1.01 11.80
CA ALA A 56 -2.82 -2.17 12.54
C ALA A 56 -1.29 -2.36 12.36
N PHE A 57 -0.79 -2.00 11.19
CA PHE A 57 0.61 -2.12 10.83
C PHE A 57 1.00 -1.01 9.85
N SER A 58 2.10 -0.31 10.15
CA SER A 58 2.63 0.72 9.26
C SER A 58 3.45 0.08 8.14
N VAL A 59 3.00 0.21 6.91
CA VAL A 59 3.67 -0.34 5.72
C VAL A 59 4.99 0.38 5.45
N LEU A 60 5.02 1.68 5.69
CA LEU A 60 6.21 2.51 5.64
C LEU A 60 6.63 2.91 7.06
N GLU A 61 7.93 2.92 7.32
CA GLU A 61 8.51 3.53 8.50
C GLU A 61 8.84 4.98 8.18
N GLY A 62 8.22 5.91 8.92
CA GLY A 62 8.45 7.33 8.80
C GLY A 62 9.49 7.85 9.78
N ASP A 63 10.34 8.76 9.32
CA ASP A 63 11.20 9.59 10.15
C ASP A 63 10.71 11.04 10.05
N GLY A 64 10.48 11.68 11.20
CA GLY A 64 9.79 12.95 11.32
C GLY A 64 8.34 12.79 11.82
N PHE A 65 7.55 13.86 11.77
CA PHE A 65 6.19 13.87 12.29
C PHE A 65 5.16 13.56 11.20
N PHE A 66 4.50 12.41 11.34
CA PHE A 66 3.43 11.94 10.43
C PHE A 66 2.02 12.09 11.02
N GLY A 67 1.88 12.96 12.01
CA GLY A 67 0.63 13.20 12.73
C GLY A 67 0.44 12.33 13.96
N SER A 68 -0.65 12.59 14.67
CA SER A 68 -1.12 11.84 15.83
C SER A 68 -2.66 11.79 15.83
N PRO A 69 -3.31 10.97 16.66
CA PRO A 69 -4.76 11.00 16.82
C PRO A 69 -5.34 12.38 17.15
N VAL A 70 -4.60 13.21 17.90
CA VAL A 70 -4.98 14.57 18.28
C VAL A 70 -4.70 15.58 17.17
N ASN A 71 -3.56 15.45 16.52
CA ASN A 71 -3.18 16.28 15.37
C ASN A 71 -2.86 15.41 14.17
N PRO A 72 -3.83 15.08 13.32
CA PRO A 72 -3.65 14.13 12.22
C PRO A 72 -2.85 14.66 11.03
N SER A 73 -2.53 15.96 11.00
CA SER A 73 -1.79 16.58 9.91
C SER A 73 -0.30 16.26 10.01
N PRO A 74 0.32 15.68 8.99
CA PRO A 74 1.77 15.45 8.96
C PRO A 74 2.53 16.78 8.76
N SER A 75 3.79 16.78 9.13
CA SER A 75 4.72 17.84 8.75
C SER A 75 4.90 17.94 7.24
N ALA A 76 5.35 19.09 6.76
CA ALA A 76 5.65 19.26 5.34
C ALA A 76 6.67 18.20 4.85
N PRO A 77 6.51 17.66 3.62
CA PRO A 77 7.35 16.55 3.10
C PRO A 77 8.87 16.80 3.15
N ARG A 78 9.30 18.07 3.14
CA ARG A 78 10.72 18.43 3.26
C ARG A 78 11.35 18.11 4.62
N TYR A 79 10.52 17.86 5.65
CA TYR A 79 10.96 17.54 7.03
C TYR A 79 10.75 16.07 7.39
N THR A 80 10.29 15.26 6.43
CA THR A 80 9.98 13.87 6.66
C THR A 80 10.68 12.98 5.67
N SER A 81 11.04 11.78 6.07
CA SER A 81 11.53 10.73 5.19
C SER A 81 10.83 9.41 5.48
N VAL A 82 10.81 8.52 4.50
CA VAL A 82 10.14 7.21 4.63
C VAL A 82 11.03 6.11 4.06
N LYS A 83 10.89 4.92 4.64
CA LYS A 83 11.45 3.67 4.09
C LYS A 83 10.41 2.57 4.22
N ILE A 84 10.56 1.53 3.42
CA ILE A 84 9.70 0.34 3.53
C ILE A 84 10.02 -0.37 4.84
N ASN A 85 8.98 -0.71 5.59
CA ASN A 85 9.13 -1.48 6.82
C ASN A 85 9.74 -2.85 6.51
N SER A 86 10.87 -3.17 7.16
CA SER A 86 11.63 -4.40 6.89
C SER A 86 10.81 -5.68 7.14
N LYS A 87 9.87 -5.65 8.09
CA LYS A 87 9.01 -6.81 8.42
C LYS A 87 8.00 -7.16 7.33
N ILE A 88 7.62 -6.19 6.49
CA ILE A 88 6.63 -6.42 5.43
C ILE A 88 7.25 -6.47 4.03
N LYS A 89 8.51 -6.05 3.90
CA LYS A 89 9.19 -5.95 2.62
C LYS A 89 9.10 -7.24 1.78
N ASP A 90 9.36 -8.37 2.40
CA ASP A 90 9.34 -9.67 1.72
C ASP A 90 7.93 -10.04 1.26
N PHE A 91 6.90 -9.77 2.07
CA PHE A 91 5.50 -10.00 1.69
C PHE A 91 5.05 -9.15 0.49
N LEU A 92 5.64 -7.96 0.32
CA LEU A 92 5.31 -7.06 -0.79
C LEU A 92 6.07 -7.39 -2.07
N PHE A 93 7.35 -7.77 -1.98
CA PHE A 93 8.25 -7.80 -3.13
C PHE A 93 8.80 -9.17 -3.50
N LYS A 94 8.50 -10.22 -2.75
CA LYS A 94 8.94 -11.58 -3.05
C LYS A 94 8.58 -12.04 -4.46
N ASN A 95 7.41 -11.63 -4.93
CA ASN A 95 6.88 -12.00 -6.24
C ASN A 95 6.91 -10.82 -7.23
N TYR A 96 7.73 -9.79 -6.99
CA TYR A 96 7.79 -8.60 -7.82
C TYR A 96 8.12 -8.91 -9.29
N ASP A 97 8.98 -9.86 -9.52
CA ASP A 97 9.41 -10.33 -10.85
C ASP A 97 8.34 -11.13 -11.62
N LEU A 98 7.21 -11.44 -10.99
CA LEU A 98 6.04 -12.08 -11.63
C LEU A 98 4.98 -11.07 -12.08
N ASN A 99 5.13 -9.79 -11.74
CA ASN A 99 4.16 -8.77 -12.12
C ASN A 99 4.31 -8.42 -13.60
N ASP A 100 3.18 -8.33 -14.27
CA ASP A 100 3.13 -7.84 -15.64
C ASP A 100 3.40 -6.33 -15.64
N LYS A 101 4.15 -5.86 -16.63
CA LYS A 101 4.40 -4.44 -16.84
C LYS A 101 3.28 -3.84 -17.68
N ASN A 102 2.80 -2.67 -17.27
CA ASN A 102 1.89 -1.88 -18.08
C ASN A 102 2.63 -1.18 -19.23
N GLU A 103 1.89 -0.48 -20.11
CA GLU A 103 2.45 0.20 -21.29
C GLU A 103 3.48 1.28 -20.91
N GLU A 104 3.36 1.87 -19.72
CA GLU A 104 4.28 2.88 -19.19
C GLU A 104 5.52 2.26 -18.50
N GLY A 105 5.61 0.92 -18.43
CA GLY A 105 6.70 0.18 -17.80
C GLY A 105 6.59 0.05 -16.29
N GLY A 106 5.49 0.54 -15.69
CA GLY A 106 5.13 0.34 -14.29
C GLY A 106 4.34 -0.95 -14.07
N HIS A 107 3.69 -1.05 -12.92
CA HIS A 107 2.80 -2.15 -12.56
C HIS A 107 1.49 -1.59 -12.02
N ASP A 108 0.36 -2.05 -12.55
CA ASP A 108 -0.95 -1.62 -12.06
C ASP A 108 -1.26 -2.20 -10.68
N TRP A 109 -0.69 -3.35 -10.37
CA TRP A 109 -0.82 -4.04 -9.09
C TRP A 109 0.37 -4.98 -8.83
N LEU A 110 0.55 -5.37 -7.57
CA LEU A 110 1.64 -6.23 -7.13
C LEU A 110 1.11 -7.58 -6.64
N HIS A 111 1.82 -8.66 -6.95
CA HIS A 111 1.57 -9.99 -6.40
C HIS A 111 2.07 -10.07 -4.95
N VAL A 112 1.34 -9.44 -4.03
CA VAL A 112 1.67 -9.42 -2.61
C VAL A 112 1.24 -10.71 -1.90
N GLU A 113 1.94 -11.10 -0.84
CA GLU A 113 1.58 -12.29 -0.04
C GLU A 113 0.58 -11.99 1.08
N VAL A 114 0.37 -10.71 1.41
CA VAL A 114 -0.63 -10.25 2.38
C VAL A 114 -1.42 -9.08 1.83
N PRO A 115 -2.73 -8.99 2.08
CA PRO A 115 -3.57 -7.90 1.59
C PRO A 115 -3.30 -6.61 2.36
N VAL A 116 -2.53 -5.70 1.78
CA VAL A 116 -2.11 -4.41 2.38
C VAL A 116 -3.31 -3.55 2.79
N GLY A 117 -4.42 -3.62 2.05
CA GLY A 117 -5.65 -2.91 2.37
C GLY A 117 -6.29 -3.30 3.72
N LEU A 118 -5.89 -4.43 4.32
CA LEU A 118 -6.30 -4.81 5.66
C LEU A 118 -5.30 -4.40 6.76
N LEU A 119 -4.20 -3.75 6.44
CA LEU A 119 -3.19 -3.32 7.43
C LEU A 119 -3.39 -1.88 7.87
N THR A 120 -4.06 -1.07 7.07
CA THR A 120 -4.35 0.34 7.32
C THR A 120 -5.85 0.60 7.17
N HIS A 121 -6.37 1.63 7.83
CA HIS A 121 -7.75 2.06 7.62
C HIS A 121 -7.88 2.67 6.22
N VAL A 122 -8.65 2.01 5.37
CA VAL A 122 -8.91 2.44 3.99
C VAL A 122 -10.28 3.09 3.91
N VAL A 123 -10.32 4.33 3.47
CA VAL A 123 -11.55 5.06 3.17
C VAL A 123 -11.43 5.62 1.76
N GLY A 124 -12.34 5.24 0.91
CA GLY A 124 -12.46 5.70 -0.46
C GLY A 124 -13.90 6.07 -0.80
N ILE A 125 -14.08 7.12 -1.58
CA ILE A 125 -15.39 7.55 -2.06
C ILE A 125 -15.30 7.70 -3.57
N ALA A 126 -16.22 7.09 -4.28
CA ALA A 126 -16.38 7.20 -5.71
C ALA A 126 -17.87 7.40 -6.05
N VAL A 127 -18.18 7.71 -7.28
CA VAL A 127 -19.58 7.85 -7.72
C VAL A 127 -20.31 6.50 -7.58
N GLY A 128 -21.30 6.46 -6.70
CA GLY A 128 -22.10 5.26 -6.43
C GLY A 128 -21.44 4.21 -5.51
N TYR A 129 -20.20 4.41 -5.06
CA TYR A 129 -19.48 3.47 -4.21
C TYR A 129 -18.75 4.17 -3.07
N ARG A 130 -18.73 3.52 -1.92
CA ARG A 130 -17.89 3.89 -0.77
C ARG A 130 -17.15 2.66 -0.28
N SER A 131 -15.85 2.76 -0.11
CA SER A 131 -15.05 1.76 0.58
C SER A 131 -14.70 2.26 1.97
N ASN A 132 -14.91 1.43 2.99
CA ASN A 132 -14.55 1.71 4.39
C ASN A 132 -14.08 0.41 5.03
N ILE A 133 -12.78 0.15 4.98
CA ILE A 133 -12.19 -1.12 5.43
C ILE A 133 -11.35 -0.85 6.67
N LEU A 134 -11.73 -1.46 7.78
CA LEU A 134 -11.00 -1.36 9.03
C LEU A 134 -9.77 -2.27 9.02
N PRO A 135 -8.68 -1.88 9.69
CA PRO A 135 -7.46 -2.68 9.70
C PRO A 135 -7.57 -3.92 10.60
N ARG A 136 -6.75 -4.92 10.31
CA ARG A 136 -6.63 -6.20 11.02
C ARG A 136 -5.18 -6.45 11.43
N LYS A 137 -4.94 -7.22 12.50
CA LYS A 137 -3.59 -7.64 12.87
C LYS A 137 -2.97 -8.47 11.75
N LEU A 138 -1.71 -8.19 11.45
CA LEU A 138 -0.95 -8.93 10.44
C LEU A 138 -0.88 -10.42 10.77
N GLU A 139 -0.65 -10.74 12.03
CA GLU A 139 -0.58 -12.11 12.53
C GLU A 139 -1.89 -12.87 12.32
N ASP A 140 -3.04 -12.23 12.62
CA ASP A 140 -4.37 -12.83 12.45
C ASP A 140 -4.68 -13.10 10.96
N ILE A 141 -4.25 -12.19 10.08
CA ILE A 141 -4.38 -12.37 8.62
C ILE A 141 -3.54 -13.57 8.16
N ILE A 142 -2.28 -13.65 8.57
CA ILE A 142 -1.37 -14.74 8.19
C ILE A 142 -1.89 -16.08 8.71
N GLU A 143 -2.33 -16.16 9.96
CA GLU A 143 -2.93 -17.38 10.54
C GLU A 143 -4.17 -17.81 9.75
N TYR A 144 -5.06 -16.86 9.39
CA TYR A 144 -6.23 -17.16 8.59
C TYR A 144 -5.89 -17.69 7.19
N LEU A 145 -4.92 -17.04 6.51
CA LEU A 145 -4.45 -17.47 5.19
C LEU A 145 -3.82 -18.88 5.24
N ASN A 146 -3.20 -19.24 6.36
CA ASN A 146 -2.65 -20.58 6.61
C ASN A 146 -3.72 -21.64 7.00
N GLY A 147 -5.00 -21.26 7.04
CA GLY A 147 -6.12 -22.19 7.27
C GLY A 147 -6.62 -22.26 8.70
N SER A 148 -6.10 -21.46 9.63
CA SER A 148 -6.61 -21.41 11.01
C SER A 148 -7.91 -20.60 11.08
N PRO A 149 -9.02 -21.16 11.63
CA PRO A 149 -10.26 -20.41 11.80
C PRO A 149 -10.03 -19.35 12.89
N LYS A 150 -10.00 -18.08 12.51
CA LYS A 150 -9.80 -16.97 13.44
C LYS A 150 -10.85 -15.89 13.25
N LEU A 151 -11.24 -15.25 14.36
CA LEU A 151 -12.09 -14.06 14.31
C LEU A 151 -11.25 -12.86 13.87
N LEU A 152 -11.54 -12.35 12.68
CA LEU A 152 -10.87 -11.18 12.10
C LEU A 152 -11.47 -9.88 12.63
N LYS A 153 -11.23 -9.62 13.90
CA LYS A 153 -11.68 -8.40 14.58
C LYS A 153 -10.86 -7.19 14.11
N PRO A 154 -11.48 -6.01 13.90
CA PRO A 154 -10.72 -4.79 13.69
C PRO A 154 -9.70 -4.52 14.80
N TYR A 155 -8.54 -4.05 14.40
CA TYR A 155 -7.46 -3.76 15.31
C TYR A 155 -6.72 -2.50 14.89
N PHE A 156 -6.46 -1.62 15.86
CA PHE A 156 -5.63 -0.44 15.70
C PHE A 156 -4.51 -0.50 16.73
N LYS A 157 -3.30 -0.33 16.27
CA LYS A 157 -2.07 -0.51 17.09
C LYS A 157 -2.07 0.35 18.36
N ASP A 158 -2.57 1.58 18.27
CA ASP A 158 -2.48 2.56 19.34
C ASP A 158 -3.81 2.80 20.05
N PHE A 159 -4.82 1.97 19.80
CA PHE A 159 -6.12 2.04 20.44
C PHE A 159 -6.28 0.94 21.49
N SER A 160 -6.43 1.33 22.74
CA SER A 160 -6.63 0.42 23.88
C SER A 160 -8.10 0.30 24.30
N GLY A 161 -8.98 1.11 23.71
CA GLY A 161 -10.41 1.03 23.94
C GLY A 161 -11.04 -0.28 23.44
N LYS A 162 -12.31 -0.44 23.65
CA LYS A 162 -13.02 -1.68 23.32
C LYS A 162 -13.61 -1.64 21.90
N ILE A 163 -13.41 -2.72 21.16
CA ILE A 163 -14.05 -2.96 19.88
C ILE A 163 -14.88 -4.23 19.98
N SER A 164 -16.16 -4.17 19.64
CA SER A 164 -17.07 -5.31 19.66
C SER A 164 -18.01 -5.30 18.46
N LYS A 165 -18.56 -6.45 18.10
CA LYS A 165 -19.63 -6.52 17.08
C LYS A 165 -20.88 -5.78 17.60
N PHE A 166 -21.49 -4.99 16.72
CA PHE A 166 -22.76 -4.36 17.03
C PHE A 166 -23.91 -5.27 16.57
N ARG A 167 -24.81 -5.61 17.47
CA ARG A 167 -25.98 -6.49 17.22
C ARG A 167 -25.65 -7.81 16.53
N ASN A 168 -24.44 -8.34 16.70
CA ASN A 168 -23.90 -9.55 16.04
C ASN A 168 -23.86 -9.48 14.49
N GLU A 169 -23.98 -8.31 13.90
CA GLU A 169 -23.79 -8.12 12.46
C GLU A 169 -22.32 -8.23 12.07
N GLU A 170 -22.03 -8.80 10.90
CA GLU A 170 -20.64 -9.14 10.53
C GLU A 170 -19.79 -7.90 10.26
N ASN A 171 -20.37 -6.86 9.66
CA ASN A 171 -19.64 -5.68 9.19
C ASN A 171 -19.91 -4.42 10.03
N ILE A 172 -20.58 -4.55 11.18
CA ILE A 172 -20.92 -3.40 12.04
C ILE A 172 -20.20 -3.56 13.37
N TRP A 173 -19.39 -2.55 13.69
CA TRP A 173 -18.53 -2.55 14.86
C TRP A 173 -18.84 -1.39 15.78
N LEU A 174 -18.93 -1.67 17.08
CA LEU A 174 -19.00 -0.68 18.12
C LEU A 174 -17.60 -0.43 18.69
N PHE A 175 -17.17 0.81 18.64
CA PHE A 175 -15.95 1.30 19.27
C PHE A 175 -16.31 2.10 20.51
N GLU A 176 -15.63 1.83 21.61
CA GLU A 176 -15.80 2.52 22.89
C GLU A 176 -14.44 3.05 23.33
N SER A 177 -14.37 4.35 23.65
CA SER A 177 -13.17 5.02 24.21
C SER A 177 -12.75 4.40 25.52
N GLY A 178 -11.53 4.63 25.94
CA GLY A 178 -11.14 4.51 27.34
C GLY A 178 -11.85 5.58 28.17
N PHE A 179 -12.54 5.16 29.25
CA PHE A 179 -13.46 6.01 29.97
C PHE A 179 -13.57 5.55 31.42
N ASP A 180 -13.13 6.40 32.36
CA ASP A 180 -13.16 6.12 33.77
C ASP A 180 -13.95 7.21 34.51
N VAL A 181 -14.69 6.85 35.55
CA VAL A 181 -15.52 7.74 36.36
C VAL A 181 -15.12 7.67 37.84
N ASP A 182 -14.86 8.81 38.45
CA ASP A 182 -14.69 8.94 39.88
C ASP A 182 -15.93 9.63 40.49
N ASP A 183 -16.84 8.85 41.06
CA ASP A 183 -18.08 9.34 41.65
C ASP A 183 -17.83 10.26 42.87
N LYS A 184 -16.74 10.05 43.61
CA LYS A 184 -16.42 10.86 44.78
C LYS A 184 -15.92 12.24 44.43
N LYS A 185 -15.08 12.33 43.41
CA LYS A 185 -14.53 13.59 42.93
C LYS A 185 -15.40 14.26 41.86
N LYS A 186 -16.45 13.56 41.40
CA LYS A 186 -17.29 14.02 40.27
C LYS A 186 -16.44 14.32 39.03
N THR A 187 -15.50 13.44 38.74
CA THR A 187 -14.62 13.57 37.58
C THR A 187 -14.78 12.41 36.61
N ILE A 188 -14.66 12.73 35.34
CA ILE A 188 -14.72 11.78 34.23
C ILE A 188 -13.40 11.88 33.47
N HIS A 189 -12.69 10.80 33.37
CA HIS A 189 -11.46 10.71 32.58
C HIS A 189 -11.74 10.02 31.27
N ILE A 190 -11.51 10.73 30.15
CA ILE A 190 -11.70 10.22 28.78
C ILE A 190 -10.35 10.14 28.14
N TYR A 191 -9.97 8.95 27.76
CA TYR A 191 -8.71 8.70 27.09
C TYR A 191 -8.91 7.77 25.90
N ASP A 192 -7.98 7.86 24.93
CA ASP A 192 -7.89 6.91 23.81
C ASP A 192 -9.16 6.83 22.96
N LEU A 193 -9.50 7.94 22.30
CA LEU A 193 -10.66 8.01 21.40
C LEU A 193 -10.55 7.00 20.25
N PRO A 194 -11.70 6.46 19.78
CA PRO A 194 -11.74 5.61 18.59
C PRO A 194 -11.01 6.26 17.41
N PRO A 195 -10.12 5.53 16.72
CA PRO A 195 -9.31 6.08 15.62
C PRO A 195 -10.10 6.62 14.43
N VAL A 196 -11.37 6.25 14.33
CA VAL A 196 -12.34 6.73 13.32
C VAL A 196 -13.04 8.03 13.75
N MET A 197 -12.84 8.48 14.99
CA MET A 197 -13.43 9.70 15.54
C MET A 197 -12.43 10.86 15.43
N ARG A 198 -12.89 12.00 14.95
CA ARG A 198 -12.04 13.20 14.86
C ARG A 198 -12.00 13.90 16.22
N TYR A 199 -10.80 14.11 16.71
CA TYR A 199 -10.55 14.74 18.02
C TYR A 199 -11.24 16.10 18.16
N ASP A 200 -11.04 17.03 17.23
CA ASP A 200 -11.63 18.37 17.26
C ASP A 200 -13.17 18.33 17.32
N SER A 201 -13.76 17.45 16.50
CA SER A 201 -15.22 17.27 16.47
C SER A 201 -15.75 16.68 17.78
N PHE A 202 -14.96 15.82 18.43
CA PHE A 202 -15.32 15.27 19.73
C PHE A 202 -15.29 16.34 20.81
N ILE A 203 -14.24 17.15 20.89
CA ILE A 203 -14.12 18.25 21.86
C ILE A 203 -15.30 19.21 21.72
N THR A 204 -15.59 19.67 20.50
CA THR A 204 -16.71 20.59 20.24
C THR A 204 -18.06 20.00 20.70
N LYS A 205 -18.30 18.71 20.43
CA LYS A 205 -19.53 18.04 20.88
C LYS A 205 -19.58 17.86 22.38
N LEU A 206 -18.46 17.54 23.03
CA LEU A 206 -18.35 17.38 24.47
C LEU A 206 -18.68 18.72 25.16
N ASP A 207 -18.04 19.79 24.74
CA ASP A 207 -18.22 21.13 25.25
C ASP A 207 -19.68 21.58 25.10
N SER A 208 -20.25 21.49 23.92
CA SER A 208 -21.67 21.81 23.68
C SER A 208 -22.64 20.99 24.54
N LYS A 209 -22.34 19.70 24.80
CA LYS A 209 -23.20 18.88 25.68
C LYS A 209 -23.10 19.29 27.15
N LEU A 210 -21.91 19.67 27.60
CA LEU A 210 -21.69 20.14 28.97
C LEU A 210 -22.33 21.52 29.18
N GLU A 211 -22.20 22.47 28.26
CA GLU A 211 -22.88 23.77 28.29
C GLU A 211 -24.39 23.60 28.37
N ASN A 212 -24.97 22.76 27.52
CA ASN A 212 -26.42 22.49 27.50
C ASN A 212 -26.92 21.78 28.77
N SER A 213 -26.03 21.18 29.56
CA SER A 213 -26.40 20.56 30.83
C SER A 213 -26.68 21.57 31.93
N GLY A 214 -26.26 22.84 31.76
CA GLY A 214 -26.39 23.90 32.73
C GLY A 214 -25.61 23.66 34.02
N CYS A 215 -24.57 22.84 33.99
CA CYS A 215 -23.71 22.53 35.12
C CYS A 215 -22.42 23.33 35.07
N GLU A 216 -21.86 23.63 36.25
CA GLU A 216 -20.52 24.18 36.33
C GLU A 216 -19.51 23.04 36.02
N TYR A 217 -18.73 23.20 34.95
CA TYR A 217 -17.75 22.21 34.54
C TYR A 217 -16.39 22.82 34.25
N ARG A 218 -15.37 21.98 34.32
CA ARG A 218 -14.00 22.28 33.87
C ARG A 218 -13.46 21.13 33.08
N ILE A 219 -13.00 21.41 31.88
CA ILE A 219 -12.27 20.44 31.04
C ILE A 219 -10.78 20.74 31.20
N GLU A 220 -10.04 19.78 31.72
CA GLU A 220 -8.58 19.78 31.72
C GLU A 220 -8.09 18.93 30.54
N ASN A 221 -7.54 19.59 29.52
CA ASN A 221 -7.03 18.95 28.35
C ASN A 221 -5.53 18.67 28.53
N ARG A 222 -5.18 17.39 28.69
CA ARG A 222 -3.81 16.88 28.83
C ARG A 222 -3.33 16.21 27.54
N SER A 223 -4.15 16.24 26.50
CA SER A 223 -3.88 15.56 25.22
C SER A 223 -2.62 16.10 24.55
N GLN A 224 -1.74 15.19 24.16
CA GLN A 224 -0.54 15.47 23.37
C GLN A 224 -0.59 14.66 22.06
N SER A 225 -0.08 13.44 22.08
CA SER A 225 -0.17 12.50 20.95
C SER A 225 -1.45 11.67 20.98
N LYS A 226 -2.03 11.45 22.15
CA LYS A 226 -3.28 10.74 22.39
C LYS A 226 -4.27 11.63 23.15
N CYS A 227 -5.55 11.31 23.05
CA CYS A 227 -6.59 11.96 23.84
C CYS A 227 -6.40 11.65 25.32
N ASP A 228 -6.43 12.69 26.14
CA ASP A 228 -6.38 12.62 27.60
C ASP A 228 -7.10 13.83 28.15
N LEU A 229 -8.38 13.64 28.52
CA LEU A 229 -9.27 14.69 28.97
C LEU A 229 -9.83 14.36 30.34
N ILE A 230 -9.78 15.32 31.28
CA ILE A 230 -10.44 15.20 32.56
C ILE A 230 -11.55 16.24 32.63
N VAL A 231 -12.77 15.76 32.73
CA VAL A 231 -13.96 16.61 32.96
C VAL A 231 -14.31 16.58 34.43
N SER A 232 -14.24 17.74 35.09
CA SER A 232 -14.64 17.92 36.50
C SER A 232 -15.95 18.66 36.56
N LEU A 233 -16.92 18.12 37.29
CA LEU A 233 -18.26 18.68 37.43
C LEU A 233 -18.46 19.14 38.87
N ARG A 234 -19.10 20.29 39.04
CA ARG A 234 -19.32 20.90 40.35
C ARG A 234 -20.79 21.24 40.58
N GLY A 235 -21.18 21.35 41.85
CA GLY A 235 -22.50 21.86 42.24
C GLY A 235 -23.67 20.96 41.84
N MET A 236 -23.47 19.63 41.81
CA MET A 236 -24.52 18.70 41.40
C MET A 236 -24.66 17.51 42.38
N ASP A 237 -25.85 16.94 42.39
CA ASP A 237 -26.17 15.72 43.11
C ASP A 237 -25.73 14.46 42.34
N ASP A 238 -25.79 13.31 42.99
CA ASP A 238 -25.36 12.04 42.40
C ASP A 238 -26.24 11.60 41.23
N THR A 239 -27.52 11.98 41.24
CA THR A 239 -28.47 11.58 40.18
C THR A 239 -28.11 12.32 38.90
N ARG A 240 -27.95 13.63 38.98
CA ARG A 240 -27.61 14.47 37.83
C ARG A 240 -26.21 14.17 37.30
N PHE A 241 -25.26 13.83 38.19
CA PHE A 241 -23.93 13.39 37.78
C PHE A 241 -24.01 12.11 36.90
N LYS A 242 -24.80 11.11 37.31
CA LYS A 242 -24.99 9.87 36.55
C LYS A 242 -25.63 10.14 35.19
N GLU A 243 -26.60 11.06 35.10
CA GLU A 243 -27.20 11.43 33.81
C GLU A 243 -26.15 12.01 32.83
N ILE A 244 -25.28 12.90 33.33
CA ILE A 244 -24.21 13.49 32.51
C ILE A 244 -23.19 12.43 32.12
N VAL A 245 -22.80 11.55 33.03
CA VAL A 245 -21.93 10.40 32.75
C VAL A 245 -22.49 9.53 31.60
N GLU A 246 -23.81 9.30 31.64
CA GLU A 246 -24.45 8.52 30.56
C GLU A 246 -24.39 9.25 29.21
N VAL A 247 -24.67 10.56 29.20
CA VAL A 247 -24.55 11.38 27.97
C VAL A 247 -23.13 11.36 27.42
N ILE A 248 -22.12 11.55 28.27
CA ILE A 248 -20.71 11.51 27.84
C ILE A 248 -20.31 10.09 27.39
N SER A 249 -20.74 9.07 28.11
CA SER A 249 -20.50 7.68 27.72
C SER A 249 -21.03 7.36 26.31
N ARG A 250 -22.19 7.93 25.94
CA ARG A 250 -22.74 7.81 24.59
C ARG A 250 -21.86 8.53 23.54
N LEU A 251 -21.31 9.72 23.89
CA LEU A 251 -20.37 10.43 23.00
C LEU A 251 -19.06 9.66 22.81
N CYS A 252 -18.64 8.89 23.81
CA CYS A 252 -17.43 8.08 23.78
C CYS A 252 -17.59 6.79 22.95
N LYS A 253 -18.73 6.59 22.29
CA LYS A 253 -19.04 5.42 21.47
C LYS A 253 -19.32 5.81 20.04
N ILE A 254 -18.85 5.00 19.10
CA ILE A 254 -19.17 5.17 17.67
C ILE A 254 -19.44 3.81 17.04
N ILE A 255 -20.45 3.77 16.19
CA ILE A 255 -20.77 2.60 15.37
C ILE A 255 -20.19 2.83 13.98
N VAL A 256 -19.47 1.84 13.47
CA VAL A 256 -18.81 1.89 12.17
C VAL A 256 -19.25 0.71 11.33
N THR A 257 -19.75 1.00 10.13
CA THR A 257 -20.07 0.00 9.13
C THR A 257 -18.89 -0.15 8.17
N GLU A 258 -18.48 -1.38 7.90
CA GLU A 258 -17.47 -1.70 6.89
C GLU A 258 -18.14 -1.94 5.54
N ASP A 259 -17.57 -1.32 4.51
CA ASP A 259 -17.89 -1.55 3.10
C ASP A 259 -16.62 -2.06 2.42
N ILE A 260 -16.58 -3.35 2.11
CA ILE A 260 -15.39 -4.04 1.62
C ILE A 260 -15.43 -4.07 0.10
N ILE A 261 -14.98 -2.96 -0.50
CA ILE A 261 -15.04 -2.75 -1.94
C ILE A 261 -13.63 -2.46 -2.46
N PHE A 262 -13.24 -3.19 -3.51
CA PHE A 262 -11.97 -3.03 -4.20
C PHE A 262 -12.22 -2.83 -5.71
N ILE A 263 -11.21 -2.33 -6.39
CA ILE A 263 -11.17 -2.22 -7.85
C ILE A 263 -10.11 -3.18 -8.37
N ARG A 264 -10.45 -3.98 -9.39
CA ARG A 264 -9.51 -4.84 -10.07
C ARG A 264 -9.89 -4.95 -11.56
N ASP A 265 -8.90 -4.82 -12.43
CA ASP A 265 -9.07 -4.99 -13.89
C ASP A 265 -10.22 -4.14 -14.46
N GLY A 266 -10.37 -2.90 -13.95
CA GLY A 266 -11.45 -1.98 -14.33
C GLY A 266 -12.84 -2.36 -13.80
N GLY A 267 -12.96 -3.39 -12.98
CA GLY A 267 -14.20 -3.84 -12.34
C GLY A 267 -14.27 -3.54 -10.85
N VAL A 268 -15.47 -3.37 -10.31
CA VAL A 268 -15.73 -3.23 -8.87
C VAL A 268 -15.98 -4.61 -8.27
N MET A 269 -15.25 -4.94 -7.23
CA MET A 269 -15.40 -6.17 -6.44
C MET A 269 -15.94 -5.80 -5.06
N GLU A 270 -17.13 -6.28 -4.75
CA GLU A 270 -17.79 -6.08 -3.47
C GLU A 270 -17.84 -7.40 -2.71
N PHE A 271 -17.42 -7.37 -1.45
CA PHE A 271 -17.40 -8.53 -0.56
C PHE A 271 -18.35 -8.32 0.61
N THR A 272 -19.08 -9.36 0.99
CA THR A 272 -20.01 -9.33 2.12
C THR A 272 -19.30 -9.34 3.47
N SER A 273 -18.06 -9.80 3.52
CA SER A 273 -17.25 -9.84 4.74
C SER A 273 -15.74 -9.87 4.45
N VAL A 274 -14.93 -9.49 5.45
CA VAL A 274 -13.45 -9.62 5.37
C VAL A 274 -13.03 -11.08 5.16
N LYS A 275 -13.81 -12.03 5.70
CA LYS A 275 -13.57 -13.45 5.52
C LYS A 275 -13.70 -13.86 4.05
N GLU A 276 -14.78 -13.46 3.39
CA GLU A 276 -14.99 -13.70 1.95
C GLU A 276 -13.86 -13.09 1.11
N TYR A 277 -13.46 -11.88 1.44
CA TYR A 277 -12.32 -11.24 0.78
C TYR A 277 -11.02 -12.04 0.96
N LEU A 278 -10.71 -12.52 2.16
CA LEU A 278 -9.52 -13.32 2.42
C LEU A 278 -9.58 -14.71 1.78
N ASP A 279 -10.74 -15.32 1.68
CA ASP A 279 -10.91 -16.58 0.94
C ASP A 279 -10.64 -16.38 -0.56
N HIS A 280 -11.13 -15.28 -1.13
CA HIS A 280 -10.79 -14.87 -2.49
C HIS A 280 -9.29 -14.60 -2.65
N PHE A 281 -8.69 -13.85 -1.71
CA PHE A 281 -7.26 -13.56 -1.72
C PHE A 281 -6.40 -14.83 -1.61
N ARG A 282 -6.84 -15.83 -0.85
CA ARG A 282 -6.18 -17.15 -0.79
C ARG A 282 -6.14 -17.81 -2.16
N GLY A 283 -7.25 -17.78 -2.91
CA GLY A 283 -7.27 -18.29 -4.30
C GLY A 283 -6.27 -17.58 -5.20
N HIS A 284 -6.11 -16.26 -5.03
CA HIS A 284 -5.07 -15.50 -5.74
C HIS A 284 -3.65 -15.94 -5.34
N LEU A 285 -3.40 -16.21 -4.05
CA LEU A 285 -2.08 -16.71 -3.60
C LEU A 285 -1.73 -18.05 -4.23
N GLU A 286 -2.69 -18.95 -4.41
CA GLU A 286 -2.45 -20.24 -5.08
C GLU A 286 -2.08 -20.03 -6.56
N LEU A 287 -2.70 -19.06 -7.24
CA LEU A 287 -2.32 -18.67 -8.60
C LEU A 287 -0.89 -18.09 -8.66
N VAL A 288 -0.53 -17.23 -7.70
CA VAL A 288 0.82 -16.65 -7.63
C VAL A 288 1.88 -17.73 -7.40
N LYS A 289 1.59 -18.70 -6.52
CA LYS A 289 2.45 -19.86 -6.30
C LYS A 289 2.65 -20.67 -7.59
N LEU A 290 1.57 -20.91 -8.33
CA LEU A 290 1.64 -21.60 -9.61
C LEU A 290 2.49 -20.82 -10.62
N LYS A 291 2.27 -19.50 -10.77
CA LYS A 291 3.09 -18.65 -11.64
C LYS A 291 4.58 -18.70 -11.26
N ARG A 292 4.90 -18.71 -9.96
CA ARG A 292 6.29 -18.83 -9.46
C ARG A 292 6.90 -20.16 -9.90
N LEU A 293 6.23 -21.27 -9.65
CA LEU A 293 6.71 -22.60 -10.03
C LEU A 293 6.92 -22.74 -11.55
N MET A 294 6.03 -22.17 -12.35
CA MET A 294 6.15 -22.17 -13.82
C MET A 294 7.37 -21.35 -14.27
N LYS A 295 7.61 -20.20 -13.63
CA LYS A 295 8.79 -19.39 -13.91
C LYS A 295 10.07 -20.11 -13.52
N ASP A 296 10.14 -20.68 -12.32
CA ASP A 296 11.31 -21.43 -11.85
C ASP A 296 11.60 -22.60 -12.79
N LEU A 297 10.57 -23.32 -13.26
CA LEU A 297 10.72 -24.36 -14.25
C LEU A 297 11.30 -23.86 -15.58
N SER A 298 10.84 -22.69 -16.05
CA SER A 298 11.38 -22.04 -17.26
C SER A 298 12.85 -21.66 -17.08
N ASP A 299 13.19 -21.08 -15.92
CA ASP A 299 14.55 -20.65 -15.61
C ASP A 299 15.52 -21.85 -15.47
N TYR A 300 15.09 -22.94 -14.82
CA TYR A 300 15.87 -24.19 -14.77
C TYR A 300 16.04 -24.80 -16.17
N SER A 301 15.03 -24.74 -17.03
CA SER A 301 15.11 -25.24 -18.38
C SER A 301 16.14 -24.47 -19.22
N LYS A 302 16.18 -23.15 -19.10
CA LYS A 302 17.19 -22.29 -19.74
C LYS A 302 18.59 -22.56 -19.20
N GLU A 303 18.74 -22.72 -17.88
CA GLU A 303 20.03 -23.02 -17.27
C GLU A 303 20.54 -24.42 -17.72
N LEU A 304 19.66 -25.42 -17.85
CA LEU A 304 20.02 -26.71 -18.42
C LEU A 304 20.53 -26.58 -19.83
N GLN A 305 19.84 -25.83 -20.72
CA GLN A 305 20.29 -25.58 -22.08
C GLN A 305 21.69 -24.95 -22.13
N PHE A 306 21.92 -23.96 -21.23
CA PHE A 306 23.22 -23.33 -21.11
C PHE A 306 24.32 -24.34 -20.64
N LEU A 307 24.05 -25.14 -19.62
CA LEU A 307 25.02 -26.11 -19.08
C LEU A 307 25.35 -27.20 -20.09
N GLU A 308 24.36 -27.68 -20.85
CA GLU A 308 24.58 -28.65 -21.92
C GLU A 308 25.42 -28.04 -23.08
N ALA A 309 25.15 -26.81 -23.46
CA ALA A 309 25.95 -26.05 -24.42
C ALA A 309 27.39 -25.81 -23.90
N LYS A 310 27.53 -25.43 -22.64
CA LYS A 310 28.81 -25.25 -21.95
C LYS A 310 29.63 -26.55 -21.95
N LEU A 311 29.00 -27.68 -21.65
CA LEU A 311 29.67 -28.97 -21.69
C LEU A 311 30.20 -29.30 -23.09
N LYS A 312 29.40 -29.10 -24.14
CA LYS A 312 29.81 -29.26 -25.52
C LYS A 312 31.01 -28.36 -25.88
N PHE A 313 30.92 -27.08 -25.49
CA PHE A 313 31.98 -26.10 -25.73
C PHE A 313 33.26 -26.44 -24.97
N LEU A 314 33.22 -26.86 -23.73
CA LEU A 314 34.39 -27.28 -22.94
C LEU A 314 35.05 -28.51 -23.56
N ASN A 315 34.30 -29.51 -23.96
CA ASN A 315 34.81 -30.71 -24.64
C ASN A 315 35.46 -30.35 -25.99
N PHE A 316 34.86 -29.42 -26.75
CA PHE A 316 35.44 -28.92 -27.97
C PHE A 316 36.79 -28.24 -27.76
N MET A 317 36.87 -27.35 -26.71
CA MET A 317 38.09 -26.60 -26.42
C MET A 317 39.24 -27.46 -25.87
N ILE A 318 38.93 -28.49 -25.07
CA ILE A 318 39.94 -29.31 -24.41
C ILE A 318 40.49 -30.40 -25.34
N SER A 319 39.73 -30.88 -26.33
CA SER A 319 40.11 -31.98 -27.20
C SER A 319 41.38 -31.70 -28.03
N LYS A 320 41.65 -30.48 -28.48
CA LYS A 320 42.86 -30.02 -29.18
C LYS A 320 42.95 -28.51 -29.21
N LYS A 321 44.16 -27.97 -29.55
CA LYS A 321 44.30 -26.52 -29.81
C LYS A 321 43.40 -26.11 -30.96
N ARG A 322 42.63 -25.00 -30.77
CA ARG A 322 41.70 -24.45 -31.73
C ARG A 322 42.17 -23.12 -32.28
N THR A 323 41.84 -22.87 -33.53
CA THR A 323 41.99 -21.53 -34.14
C THR A 323 40.83 -20.64 -33.76
N ASN A 324 41.00 -19.31 -33.87
CA ASN A 324 39.93 -18.36 -33.57
C ASN A 324 38.71 -18.60 -34.48
N ASP A 325 38.91 -18.96 -35.75
CA ASP A 325 37.82 -19.21 -36.69
C ASP A 325 37.00 -20.45 -36.30
N GLU A 326 37.67 -21.51 -35.83
CA GLU A 326 37.00 -22.72 -35.32
C GLU A 326 36.16 -22.40 -34.05
N ILE A 327 36.67 -21.53 -33.16
CA ILE A 327 35.96 -21.11 -31.95
C ILE A 327 34.74 -20.29 -32.33
N ILE A 328 34.87 -19.31 -33.24
CA ILE A 328 33.77 -18.48 -33.72
C ILE A 328 32.69 -19.34 -34.38
N SER A 329 33.10 -20.31 -35.22
CA SER A 329 32.17 -21.24 -35.86
C SER A 329 31.40 -22.08 -34.83
N CYS A 330 32.09 -22.63 -33.83
CA CYS A 330 31.44 -23.39 -32.75
C CYS A 330 30.46 -22.53 -31.94
N LEU A 331 30.82 -21.28 -31.62
CA LEU A 331 29.93 -20.35 -30.92
C LEU A 331 28.72 -19.98 -31.79
N GLY A 332 28.84 -19.95 -33.09
CA GLY A 332 27.73 -19.69 -34.02
C GLY A 332 26.67 -20.81 -34.07
N GLU A 333 26.99 -22.02 -33.60
CA GLU A 333 26.04 -23.13 -33.50
C GLU A 333 25.04 -22.99 -32.36
N PHE A 334 25.30 -22.08 -31.39
CA PHE A 334 24.44 -21.85 -30.23
C PHE A 334 23.59 -20.60 -30.40
N GLU A 335 22.48 -20.56 -29.69
CA GLU A 335 21.65 -19.34 -29.58
C GLU A 335 22.46 -18.16 -29.08
N ASN A 336 22.16 -16.96 -29.57
CA ASN A 336 22.95 -15.75 -29.32
C ASN A 336 23.19 -15.49 -27.81
N TRP A 337 22.19 -15.68 -26.95
CA TRP A 337 22.33 -15.48 -25.49
C TRP A 337 23.27 -16.52 -24.84
N ILE A 338 23.30 -17.75 -25.34
CA ILE A 338 24.21 -18.81 -24.91
C ILE A 338 25.63 -18.46 -25.36
N SER A 339 25.82 -18.11 -26.65
CA SER A 339 27.10 -17.73 -27.21
C SER A 339 27.76 -16.57 -26.46
N GLN A 340 27.01 -15.50 -26.17
CA GLN A 340 27.49 -14.36 -25.38
C GLN A 340 27.92 -14.76 -23.95
N ARG A 341 27.23 -15.72 -23.35
CA ARG A 341 27.57 -16.23 -22.03
C ARG A 341 28.77 -17.15 -22.04
N LEU A 342 28.95 -17.97 -23.09
CA LEU A 342 30.09 -18.81 -23.29
C LEU A 342 31.38 -18.02 -23.56
N GLN A 343 31.32 -16.92 -24.31
CA GLN A 343 32.46 -16.01 -24.57
C GLN A 343 33.05 -15.39 -23.28
N ARG A 344 32.28 -15.31 -22.23
CA ARG A 344 32.72 -14.76 -20.93
C ARG A 344 33.37 -15.79 -20.01
N ILE A 345 33.52 -17.06 -20.46
CA ILE A 345 34.18 -18.09 -19.67
C ILE A 345 35.69 -17.83 -19.65
N GLU A 346 36.24 -17.67 -18.46
CA GLU A 346 37.66 -17.45 -18.24
C GLU A 346 38.49 -18.66 -18.70
N ILE A 347 39.65 -18.46 -19.32
CA ILE A 347 40.54 -19.50 -19.81
C ILE A 347 40.94 -20.49 -18.69
N ILE A 348 41.08 -20.01 -17.45
CA ILE A 348 41.40 -20.84 -16.28
C ILE A 348 40.33 -21.93 -16.04
N ARG A 349 39.11 -21.72 -16.53
CA ARG A 349 37.99 -22.66 -16.40
C ARG A 349 37.92 -23.69 -17.51
N LEU A 350 38.88 -23.73 -18.41
CA LEU A 350 39.00 -24.71 -19.44
C LEU A 350 39.85 -25.94 -19.00
N SER A 351 39.32 -26.70 -18.06
CA SER A 351 39.99 -27.89 -17.49
C SER A 351 39.04 -29.09 -17.41
N SER A 352 39.62 -30.29 -17.31
CA SER A 352 38.87 -31.53 -17.17
C SER A 352 38.03 -31.57 -15.90
N ASP A 353 38.47 -30.88 -14.83
CA ASP A 353 37.73 -30.82 -13.57
C ASP A 353 36.47 -29.98 -13.73
N HIS A 354 36.51 -28.94 -14.55
CA HIS A 354 35.32 -28.13 -14.87
C HIS A 354 34.31 -28.88 -15.74
N ILE A 355 34.76 -29.82 -16.57
CA ILE A 355 33.87 -30.73 -17.30
C ILE A 355 33.09 -31.58 -16.30
N LYS A 356 33.80 -32.28 -15.40
CA LYS A 356 33.15 -33.10 -14.35
C LYS A 356 32.18 -32.30 -13.49
N GLN A 357 32.58 -31.10 -13.10
CA GLN A 357 31.71 -30.23 -12.33
C GLN A 357 30.45 -29.83 -13.11
N THR A 358 30.59 -29.50 -14.40
CA THR A 358 29.45 -29.18 -15.27
C THR A 358 28.51 -30.37 -15.46
N GLU A 359 29.05 -31.60 -15.54
CA GLU A 359 28.23 -32.83 -15.58
C GLU A 359 27.42 -33.02 -14.28
N ILE A 360 28.02 -32.74 -13.12
CA ILE A 360 27.34 -32.77 -11.84
C ILE A 360 26.23 -31.72 -11.81
N ASP A 361 26.54 -30.47 -12.21
CA ASP A 361 25.57 -29.35 -12.24
C ASP A 361 24.39 -29.71 -13.18
N ILE A 362 24.62 -30.34 -14.33
CA ILE A 362 23.56 -30.81 -15.23
C ILE A 362 22.67 -31.84 -14.56
N LYS A 363 23.25 -32.78 -13.80
CA LYS A 363 22.45 -33.78 -13.09
C LYS A 363 21.57 -33.14 -12.00
N GLU A 364 22.14 -32.22 -11.22
CA GLU A 364 21.38 -31.48 -10.19
C GLU A 364 20.24 -30.66 -10.81
N ILE A 365 20.46 -29.96 -11.90
CA ILE A 365 19.43 -29.18 -12.58
C ILE A 365 18.33 -30.09 -13.12
N LYS A 366 18.67 -31.25 -13.71
CA LYS A 366 17.67 -32.23 -14.18
C LYS A 366 16.79 -32.75 -13.03
N GLU A 367 17.38 -32.98 -11.86
CA GLU A 367 16.61 -33.34 -10.65
C GLU A 367 15.69 -32.21 -10.19
N LYS A 368 16.17 -30.95 -10.17
CA LYS A 368 15.35 -29.77 -9.86
C LYS A 368 14.19 -29.58 -10.86
N ILE A 369 14.42 -29.79 -12.15
CA ILE A 369 13.36 -29.75 -13.18
C ILE A 369 12.31 -30.84 -12.93
N ALA A 370 12.73 -32.06 -12.59
CA ALA A 370 11.79 -33.15 -12.30
C ALA A 370 10.93 -32.84 -11.09
N GLN A 371 11.53 -32.31 -10.01
CA GLN A 371 10.82 -31.87 -8.82
C GLN A 371 9.86 -30.69 -9.13
N ALA A 372 10.33 -29.67 -9.86
CA ALA A 372 9.51 -28.53 -10.25
C ALA A 372 8.29 -28.94 -11.10
N LYS A 373 8.48 -29.86 -12.08
CA LYS A 373 7.38 -30.41 -12.88
C LYS A 373 6.33 -31.12 -12.04
N LYS A 374 6.75 -31.86 -11.02
CA LYS A 374 5.82 -32.50 -10.08
C LYS A 374 5.08 -31.43 -9.27
N SER A 375 5.79 -30.46 -8.69
CA SER A 375 5.21 -29.39 -7.92
C SER A 375 4.21 -28.53 -8.71
N VAL A 376 4.48 -28.26 -10.02
CA VAL A 376 3.54 -27.55 -10.90
C VAL A 376 2.24 -28.34 -11.02
N LYS A 377 2.30 -29.67 -11.31
CA LYS A 377 1.09 -30.50 -11.42
C LYS A 377 0.27 -30.56 -10.13
N ASP A 378 0.95 -30.68 -8.99
CA ASP A 378 0.30 -30.67 -7.68
C ASP A 378 -0.37 -29.33 -7.41
N GLN A 379 0.30 -28.21 -7.74
CA GLN A 379 -0.21 -26.86 -7.57
C GLN A 379 -1.37 -26.52 -8.52
N GLU A 380 -1.34 -27.00 -9.78
CA GLU A 380 -2.45 -26.87 -10.74
C GLU A 380 -3.72 -27.51 -10.20
N LYS A 381 -3.60 -28.67 -9.55
CA LYS A 381 -4.73 -29.35 -8.92
C LYS A 381 -5.29 -28.52 -7.75
N ILE A 382 -4.42 -28.03 -6.85
CA ILE A 382 -4.80 -27.20 -5.71
C ILE A 382 -5.48 -25.91 -6.19
N HIS A 383 -4.91 -25.24 -7.18
CA HIS A 383 -5.49 -24.03 -7.77
C HIS A 383 -6.86 -24.30 -8.39
N GLY A 384 -7.00 -25.38 -9.16
CA GLY A 384 -8.29 -25.79 -9.74
C GLY A 384 -9.36 -26.08 -8.68
N GLU A 385 -8.99 -26.65 -7.54
CA GLU A 385 -9.92 -26.86 -6.41
C GLU A 385 -10.24 -25.53 -5.69
N ALA A 386 -9.27 -24.64 -5.53
CA ALA A 386 -9.46 -23.31 -4.93
C ALA A 386 -10.42 -22.46 -5.77
N VAL A 387 -10.23 -22.42 -7.09
CA VAL A 387 -11.11 -21.69 -8.02
C VAL A 387 -12.54 -22.19 -7.98
N LYS A 388 -12.74 -23.49 -7.86
CA LYS A 388 -14.09 -24.07 -7.74
C LYS A 388 -14.81 -23.71 -6.43
N LYS A 389 -14.05 -23.49 -5.36
CA LYS A 389 -14.58 -23.09 -4.03
C LYS A 389 -14.86 -21.59 -3.95
N ILE A 390 -14.23 -20.78 -4.77
CA ILE A 390 -14.53 -19.36 -4.89
C ILE A 390 -15.86 -19.28 -5.64
N GLN A 391 -16.95 -19.03 -4.91
CA GLN A 391 -18.24 -18.77 -5.54
C GLN A 391 -18.05 -17.62 -6.54
N PRO A 392 -18.75 -17.64 -7.70
CA PRO A 392 -18.70 -16.52 -8.61
C PRO A 392 -19.09 -15.28 -7.83
N LEU A 393 -18.13 -14.40 -7.63
CA LEU A 393 -18.31 -13.09 -6.98
C LEU A 393 -19.54 -12.43 -7.58
N GLY A 394 -20.46 -12.03 -6.71
CA GLY A 394 -21.68 -11.35 -7.12
C GLY A 394 -21.31 -10.22 -8.08
N LYS A 395 -21.92 -10.27 -9.27
CA LYS A 395 -21.88 -9.31 -10.37
C LYS A 395 -20.68 -8.35 -10.33
N ILE A 396 -19.57 -8.73 -11.01
CA ILE A 396 -18.58 -7.76 -11.46
C ILE A 396 -19.34 -6.78 -12.36
N ARG A 397 -19.66 -5.60 -11.83
CA ARG A 397 -20.21 -4.54 -12.65
C ARG A 397 -19.03 -3.88 -13.36
N SER A 398 -18.94 -4.04 -14.66
CA SER A 398 -18.00 -3.29 -15.48
C SER A 398 -18.19 -1.81 -15.21
N PHE A 399 -17.12 -1.13 -14.85
CA PHE A 399 -17.10 0.33 -14.73
C PHE A 399 -17.07 0.86 -16.16
N GLU A 400 -18.17 1.40 -16.67
CA GLU A 400 -18.11 2.24 -17.87
C GLU A 400 -17.30 3.48 -17.52
N PRO A 401 -16.23 3.79 -18.27
CA PRO A 401 -15.46 5.01 -18.02
C PRO A 401 -16.42 6.22 -18.06
N MET A 402 -16.28 7.13 -17.12
CA MET A 402 -17.12 8.34 -17.03
C MET A 402 -17.17 9.16 -18.32
N SER A 403 -16.20 9.01 -19.23
CA SER A 403 -16.23 9.59 -20.57
C SER A 403 -17.50 9.23 -21.37
N ASN A 404 -18.08 8.06 -21.15
CA ASN A 404 -19.31 7.65 -21.85
C ASN A 404 -20.58 8.15 -21.15
N LEU A 405 -20.53 8.45 -19.85
CA LEU A 405 -21.66 9.03 -19.11
C LEU A 405 -21.89 10.52 -19.49
N PHE A 406 -20.83 11.25 -19.80
CA PHE A 406 -20.93 12.65 -20.25
C PHE A 406 -21.30 12.79 -21.72
N ALA A 407 -21.10 11.75 -22.53
CA ALA A 407 -21.47 11.79 -23.96
C ALA A 407 -22.96 11.56 -24.22
N THR A 408 -23.70 11.01 -23.25
CA THR A 408 -25.14 10.67 -23.41
C THR A 408 -26.09 11.57 -22.65
N THR A 409 -25.60 12.46 -21.79
CA THR A 409 -26.41 13.42 -21.06
C THR A 409 -26.19 14.78 -21.73
N GLN A 410 -26.94 15.08 -22.79
CA GLN A 410 -27.22 16.46 -23.15
C GLN A 410 -27.99 17.06 -21.98
N MET A 411 -27.28 17.77 -21.10
CA MET A 411 -27.91 18.63 -20.13
C MET A 411 -28.38 19.88 -20.83
N GLU A 412 -29.58 19.85 -21.31
CA GLU A 412 -30.32 21.09 -21.59
C GLU A 412 -30.53 21.83 -20.27
N GLY A 413 -29.89 23.00 -20.14
CA GLY A 413 -30.25 23.98 -19.12
C GLY A 413 -29.26 24.19 -17.93
N ILE A 414 -27.96 23.98 -18.10
CA ILE A 414 -26.97 24.54 -17.17
C ILE A 414 -26.10 25.55 -17.91
N GLU A 415 -26.33 26.83 -17.66
CA GLU A 415 -25.42 27.90 -18.08
C GLU A 415 -24.06 27.67 -17.40
N VAL A 416 -23.07 27.31 -18.21
CA VAL A 416 -21.69 27.26 -17.78
C VAL A 416 -21.23 28.69 -17.55
N TYR A 417 -20.99 29.07 -16.29
CA TYR A 417 -20.34 30.32 -15.97
C TYR A 417 -18.93 30.28 -16.56
N GLN A 418 -18.74 30.98 -17.67
CA GLN A 418 -17.41 31.29 -18.18
C GLN A 418 -16.78 32.30 -17.24
N VAL A 419 -15.65 31.92 -16.64
CA VAL A 419 -14.78 32.86 -15.94
C VAL A 419 -14.28 33.86 -16.98
N PRO A 420 -14.45 35.20 -16.78
CA PRO A 420 -13.89 36.18 -17.66
C PRO A 420 -12.39 36.02 -17.78
N GLU A 421 -11.85 36.00 -18.99
CA GLU A 421 -10.42 36.16 -19.23
C GLU A 421 -10.01 37.53 -18.68
N GLU A 422 -9.15 37.56 -17.65
CA GLU A 422 -8.47 38.80 -17.22
C GLU A 422 -7.55 39.25 -18.36
N ASN A 423 -7.90 40.36 -18.99
CA ASN A 423 -7.03 41.06 -19.91
C ASN A 423 -5.78 41.52 -19.16
N ASP A 424 -4.63 41.04 -19.58
CA ASP A 424 -3.33 41.58 -19.24
C ASP A 424 -3.20 42.99 -19.80
N GLU A 425 -3.63 44.02 -19.06
CA GLU A 425 -3.20 45.37 -19.30
C GLU A 425 -1.80 45.58 -18.76
N VAL A 426 -0.89 45.73 -19.70
CA VAL A 426 0.48 46.17 -19.50
C VAL A 426 0.45 47.59 -18.89
N ILE A 427 0.74 47.70 -17.60
CA ILE A 427 1.05 48.98 -16.98
C ILE A 427 2.51 49.26 -17.21
N SER A 428 2.79 50.17 -18.15
CA SER A 428 4.06 50.79 -18.35
C SER A 428 4.45 51.66 -17.15
N SER A 429 5.67 51.44 -16.67
CA SER A 429 6.35 52.28 -15.72
C SER A 429 6.56 53.67 -16.30
N GLU A 430 6.17 54.72 -15.56
CA GLU A 430 6.85 55.99 -15.44
C GLU A 430 6.17 56.81 -14.33
N ASP A 431 6.94 57.21 -13.45
CA ASP A 431 7.21 58.46 -12.77
C ASP A 431 7.40 58.34 -11.25
N SER A 432 8.64 58.67 -10.94
CA SER A 432 9.16 59.09 -9.66
C SER A 432 8.43 60.33 -9.11
N GLU A 433 8.23 60.42 -7.81
CA GLU A 433 8.68 61.57 -6.99
C GLU A 433 8.23 61.46 -5.54
N GLU A 434 9.23 61.56 -4.71
CA GLU A 434 9.34 62.07 -3.35
C GLU A 434 8.07 62.57 -2.65
N ASN A 435 7.79 62.14 -1.40
CA ASN A 435 7.89 63.04 -0.24
C ASN A 435 7.77 62.34 1.10
N GLU A 436 8.70 62.73 1.98
CA GLU A 436 8.74 62.53 3.43
C GLU A 436 7.40 62.84 4.16
N ILE A 437 7.01 62.06 5.09
CA ILE A 437 6.97 62.38 6.56
C ILE A 437 6.78 61.06 7.31
#